data_5987d4daf281eeb76eeb0d4974c3ce27
#
_entry.id   5987d4daf281eeb76eeb0d4974c3ce27
#
_cell.length_a   1.000
_cell.length_b   1.000
_cell.length_c   1.000
_cell.angle_alpha   90.00
_cell.angle_beta   90.00
_cell.angle_gamma   90.00
#
_symmetry.space_group_name_H-M   'P 1'
#
loop_
_entity.id
_entity.type
_entity.pdbx_description
1 polymer ?
#
loop_
_entity_poly.entity_id
_entity_poly.type
_entity_poly.pdbx_seq_one_letter_code
_entity_poly.pdbx_strand_id
1 'polypeptide(L)'
;PTRTEFTIRQNRSGAEIKSHVYRALRRSNLKEMHSVRYADDFKIFCSSHEDAVKAYHATAKWLKDRLGLDVSPEKSRIVNLKRQYSEFLGFKLKVQKRSNKYVVKSHMCDKAYKKVQKKLTEEVKKLEHSADDKAQFMQLMTYNAVVAGIHQYYCIATAVSEDFGKLAY
;
A
#
# COMPACT_ATOMS: atom_id res chain seq x y z
N PRO A 1 -28.66 20.29 -9.00
CA PRO A 1 -28.16 19.08 -8.36
C PRO A 1 -28.54 19.21 -6.89
N THR A 2 -29.62 18.54 -6.50
CA THR A 2 -30.10 18.48 -5.12
C THR A 2 -29.02 17.83 -4.29
N ARG A 3 -28.40 18.63 -3.44
CA ARG A 3 -27.48 18.19 -2.41
C ARG A 3 -28.30 17.37 -1.42
N THR A 4 -28.18 16.05 -1.48
CA THR A 4 -28.77 15.18 -0.47
C THR A 4 -28.02 15.44 0.82
N GLU A 5 -28.63 16.17 1.74
CA GLU A 5 -28.11 16.35 3.10
C GLU A 5 -28.18 15.01 3.81
N PHE A 6 -27.03 14.40 4.04
CA PHE A 6 -26.95 13.20 4.85
C PHE A 6 -26.93 13.59 6.33
N THR A 7 -27.94 13.19 7.07
CA THR A 7 -27.93 13.33 8.52
C THR A 7 -26.94 12.30 9.10
N ILE A 8 -25.71 12.73 9.32
CA ILE A 8 -24.69 11.92 9.97
C ILE A 8 -24.87 12.05 11.47
N ARG A 9 -25.19 10.92 12.15
CA ARG A 9 -25.28 10.92 13.61
C ARG A 9 -23.88 11.01 14.22
N GLN A 10 -23.75 11.86 15.22
CA GLN A 10 -22.55 11.99 16.04
C GLN A 10 -22.69 11.13 17.30
N ASN A 11 -21.57 10.65 17.82
CA ASN A 11 -21.52 10.02 19.14
C ASN A 11 -21.57 11.08 20.26
N ARG A 12 -21.55 10.64 21.53
CA ARG A 12 -21.57 11.56 22.70
C ARG A 12 -20.40 12.56 22.72
N SER A 13 -19.28 12.25 22.04
CA SER A 13 -18.10 13.14 21.94
C SER A 13 -18.14 14.06 20.72
N GLY A 14 -19.23 14.10 19.96
CA GLY A 14 -19.38 14.92 18.76
C GLY A 14 -18.69 14.35 17.51
N ALA A 15 -18.05 13.18 17.59
CA ALA A 15 -17.42 12.54 16.44
C ALA A 15 -18.44 11.81 15.56
N GLU A 16 -18.26 11.88 14.25
CA GLU A 16 -19.11 11.20 13.28
C GLU A 16 -19.02 9.67 13.40
N ILE A 17 -20.17 9.01 13.40
CA ILE A 17 -20.23 7.55 13.45
C ILE A 17 -19.94 7.00 12.04
N LYS A 18 -18.74 6.50 11.81
CA LYS A 18 -18.25 5.99 10.51
C LYS A 18 -19.21 5.01 9.84
N SER A 19 -19.86 4.12 10.60
CA SER A 19 -20.83 3.17 10.06
C SER A 19 -22.06 3.85 9.45
N HIS A 20 -22.47 5.02 9.97
CA HIS A 20 -23.57 5.80 9.41
C HIS A 20 -23.15 6.51 8.13
N VAL A 21 -21.93 7.03 8.06
CA VAL A 21 -21.35 7.62 6.84
C VAL A 21 -21.34 6.58 5.72
N TYR A 22 -20.80 5.38 5.97
CA TYR A 22 -20.79 4.30 4.99
C TYR A 22 -22.18 3.85 4.56
N ARG A 23 -23.13 3.79 5.49
CA ARG A 23 -24.53 3.44 5.17
C ARG A 23 -25.19 4.52 4.30
N ALA A 24 -24.94 5.80 4.58
CA ALA A 24 -25.43 6.91 3.79
C ALA A 24 -24.83 6.89 2.37
N LEU A 25 -23.52 6.69 2.24
CA LEU A 25 -22.84 6.57 0.95
C LEU A 25 -23.39 5.42 0.09
N ARG A 26 -23.66 4.24 0.69
CA ARG A 26 -24.26 3.10 -0.02
C ARG A 26 -25.68 3.36 -0.53
N ARG A 27 -26.43 4.25 0.13
CA ARG A 27 -27.79 4.61 -0.28
C ARG A 27 -27.82 5.77 -1.29
N SER A 28 -26.69 6.41 -1.52
CA SER A 28 -26.57 7.49 -2.49
C SER A 28 -26.20 6.97 -3.87
N ASN A 29 -26.41 7.79 -4.90
CA ASN A 29 -25.92 7.55 -6.24
C ASN A 29 -24.40 7.81 -6.39
N LEU A 30 -23.71 8.17 -5.30
CA LEU A 30 -22.27 8.35 -5.29
C LEU A 30 -21.58 6.98 -5.39
N LYS A 31 -20.66 6.88 -6.30
CA LYS A 31 -19.84 5.66 -6.45
C LYS A 31 -18.89 5.53 -5.27
N GLU A 32 -18.85 4.34 -4.67
CA GLU A 32 -17.90 4.04 -3.60
C GLU A 32 -16.49 3.96 -4.18
N MET A 33 -15.67 4.96 -3.91
CA MET A 33 -14.27 5.04 -4.31
C MET A 33 -13.42 5.41 -3.10
N HIS A 34 -12.30 4.70 -2.94
CA HIS A 34 -11.34 4.98 -1.88
C HIS A 34 -10.01 5.41 -2.50
N SER A 35 -9.46 6.52 -2.04
CA SER A 35 -8.16 7.00 -2.50
C SER A 35 -7.14 6.94 -1.37
N VAL A 36 -5.92 6.54 -1.71
CA VAL A 36 -4.75 6.60 -0.83
C VAL A 36 -3.66 7.35 -1.58
N ARG A 37 -3.05 8.31 -0.91
CA ARG A 37 -1.98 9.14 -1.48
C ARG A 37 -0.76 9.14 -0.56
N TYR A 38 0.41 9.07 -1.17
CA TYR A 38 1.69 9.31 -0.52
C TYR A 38 2.56 10.17 -1.45
N ALA A 39 2.80 11.40 -1.06
CA ALA A 39 3.45 12.43 -1.89
C ALA A 39 2.78 12.59 -3.26
N ASP A 40 3.45 12.28 -4.35
CA ASP A 40 2.99 12.27 -5.74
C ASP A 40 2.35 10.93 -6.17
N ASP A 41 2.64 9.85 -5.45
CA ASP A 41 2.02 8.56 -5.71
C ASP A 41 0.62 8.46 -5.08
N PHE A 42 -0.38 8.01 -5.86
CA PHE A 42 -1.72 7.76 -5.34
C PHE A 42 -2.37 6.53 -5.99
N LYS A 43 -3.33 5.95 -5.28
CA LYS A 43 -4.18 4.87 -5.78
C LYS A 43 -5.64 5.17 -5.52
N ILE A 44 -6.49 4.89 -6.52
CA ILE A 44 -7.93 4.97 -6.41
C ILE A 44 -8.49 3.56 -6.55
N PHE A 45 -9.22 3.10 -5.55
CA PHE A 45 -9.88 1.80 -5.54
C PHE A 45 -11.34 1.97 -5.95
N CYS A 46 -11.75 1.26 -6.98
CA CYS A 46 -13.11 1.28 -7.52
C CYS A 46 -13.72 -0.13 -7.47
N SER A 47 -15.05 -0.19 -7.42
CA SER A 47 -15.79 -1.47 -7.39
C SER A 47 -15.87 -2.15 -8.76
N SER A 48 -15.85 -1.37 -9.86
CA SER A 48 -15.93 -1.86 -11.23
C SER A 48 -14.82 -1.30 -12.12
N HIS A 49 -14.59 -1.96 -13.25
CA HIS A 49 -13.66 -1.47 -14.26
C HIS A 49 -14.13 -0.15 -14.89
N GLU A 50 -15.43 -0.01 -15.17
CA GLU A 50 -16.00 1.21 -15.73
C GLU A 50 -15.79 2.42 -14.81
N ASP A 51 -16.00 2.23 -13.49
CA ASP A 51 -15.75 3.28 -12.51
C ASP A 51 -14.26 3.64 -12.42
N ALA A 52 -13.38 2.65 -12.57
CA ALA A 52 -11.94 2.90 -12.60
C ALA A 52 -11.51 3.72 -13.83
N VAL A 53 -12.10 3.44 -15.00
CA VAL A 53 -11.85 4.21 -16.24
C VAL A 53 -12.35 5.65 -16.07
N LYS A 54 -13.57 5.83 -15.55
CA LYS A 54 -14.14 7.17 -15.29
C LYS A 54 -13.30 7.95 -14.29
N ALA A 55 -12.88 7.30 -13.20
CA ALA A 55 -12.02 7.91 -12.19
C ALA A 55 -10.65 8.31 -12.76
N TYR A 56 -10.05 7.49 -13.62
CA TYR A 56 -8.78 7.79 -14.28
C TYR A 56 -8.89 9.06 -15.14
N HIS A 57 -9.90 9.11 -16.03
CA HIS A 57 -10.09 10.28 -16.90
C HIS A 57 -10.45 11.55 -16.12
N ALA A 58 -11.32 11.43 -15.11
CA ALA A 58 -11.69 12.56 -14.26
C ALA A 58 -10.49 13.11 -13.49
N THR A 59 -9.65 12.23 -12.95
CA THR A 59 -8.44 12.62 -12.23
C THR A 59 -7.41 13.27 -13.15
N ALA A 60 -7.16 12.66 -14.32
CA ALA A 60 -6.24 13.21 -15.31
C ALA A 60 -6.67 14.62 -15.76
N LYS A 61 -7.96 14.77 -16.08
CA LYS A 61 -8.53 16.08 -16.44
C LYS A 61 -8.39 17.09 -15.29
N TRP A 62 -8.73 16.71 -14.07
CA TRP A 62 -8.63 17.61 -12.92
C TRP A 62 -7.19 18.07 -12.66
N LEU A 63 -6.20 17.15 -12.75
CA LEU A 63 -4.79 17.48 -12.59
C LEU A 63 -4.33 18.45 -13.68
N LYS A 64 -4.76 18.24 -14.92
CA LYS A 64 -4.42 19.14 -16.03
C LYS A 64 -5.05 20.52 -15.86
N ASP A 65 -6.37 20.57 -15.61
CA ASP A 65 -7.14 21.83 -15.57
C ASP A 65 -6.79 22.68 -14.34
N ARG A 66 -6.48 22.05 -13.21
CA ARG A 66 -6.26 22.75 -11.93
C ARG A 66 -4.80 22.98 -11.58
N LEU A 67 -3.93 22.06 -11.95
CA LEU A 67 -2.53 22.08 -11.55
C LEU A 67 -1.56 22.13 -12.73
N GLY A 68 -2.03 22.07 -13.98
CA GLY A 68 -1.19 22.02 -15.17
C GLY A 68 -0.34 20.74 -15.27
N LEU A 69 -0.69 19.68 -14.50
CA LEU A 69 0.07 18.44 -14.42
C LEU A 69 -0.50 17.39 -15.37
N ASP A 70 0.39 16.71 -16.09
CA ASP A 70 0.03 15.57 -16.92
C ASP A 70 0.30 14.25 -16.19
N VAL A 71 -0.64 13.32 -16.30
CA VAL A 71 -0.48 11.96 -15.78
C VAL A 71 0.45 11.17 -16.70
N SER A 72 1.52 10.58 -16.16
CA SER A 72 2.43 9.75 -16.94
C SER A 72 1.74 8.46 -17.40
N PRO A 73 1.55 8.23 -18.72
CA PRO A 73 0.88 7.03 -19.23
C PRO A 73 1.64 5.74 -18.89
N GLU A 74 2.98 5.81 -18.82
CA GLU A 74 3.83 4.65 -18.54
C GLU A 74 3.69 4.15 -17.10
N LYS A 75 3.46 5.09 -16.15
CA LYS A 75 3.38 4.78 -14.72
C LYS A 75 1.95 4.60 -14.23
N SER A 76 0.98 5.14 -14.94
CA SER A 76 -0.44 5.16 -14.53
C SER A 76 -1.24 4.11 -15.30
N ARG A 77 -1.80 3.15 -14.58
CA ARG A 77 -2.54 2.05 -15.19
C ARG A 77 -3.70 1.58 -14.31
N ILE A 78 -4.74 1.07 -14.96
CA ILE A 78 -5.86 0.40 -14.29
C ILE A 78 -5.50 -1.07 -14.11
N VAL A 79 -5.58 -1.58 -12.89
CA VAL A 79 -5.21 -2.95 -12.55
C VAL A 79 -6.38 -3.68 -11.91
N ASN A 80 -6.71 -4.87 -12.41
CA ASN A 80 -7.68 -5.74 -11.76
C ASN A 80 -7.00 -6.54 -10.65
N LEU A 81 -7.23 -6.15 -9.39
CA LEU A 81 -6.61 -6.77 -8.21
C LEU A 81 -6.98 -8.23 -7.99
N LYS A 82 -8.07 -8.75 -8.59
CA LYS A 82 -8.39 -10.18 -8.55
C LYS A 82 -7.51 -11.02 -9.49
N ARG A 83 -6.94 -10.40 -10.52
CA ARG A 83 -6.10 -11.08 -11.52
C ARG A 83 -4.62 -10.80 -11.35
N GLN A 84 -4.25 -9.56 -11.04
CA GLN A 84 -2.87 -9.08 -11.02
C GLN A 84 -2.52 -8.41 -9.70
N TYR A 85 -1.23 -8.43 -9.35
CA TYR A 85 -0.71 -7.62 -8.27
C TYR A 85 -0.61 -6.16 -8.68
N SER A 86 -0.89 -5.27 -7.74
CA SER A 86 -0.62 -3.84 -7.85
C SER A 86 0.40 -3.44 -6.80
N GLU A 87 1.46 -2.77 -7.22
CA GLU A 87 2.53 -2.34 -6.33
C GLU A 87 2.27 -0.93 -5.81
N PHE A 88 2.57 -0.70 -4.53
CA PHE A 88 2.50 0.60 -3.88
C PHE A 88 3.42 0.63 -2.66
N LEU A 89 4.29 1.63 -2.56
CA LEU A 89 5.20 1.85 -1.43
C LEU A 89 6.00 0.58 -1.02
N GLY A 90 6.54 -0.13 -1.98
CA GLY A 90 7.32 -1.36 -1.70
C GLY A 90 6.50 -2.61 -1.39
N PHE A 91 5.17 -2.51 -1.40
CA PHE A 91 4.26 -3.63 -1.24
C PHE A 91 3.60 -4.00 -2.57
N LYS A 92 3.26 -5.26 -2.75
CA LYS A 92 2.38 -5.76 -3.82
C LYS A 92 1.09 -6.31 -3.22
N LEU A 93 -0.03 -5.87 -3.77
CA LEU A 93 -1.38 -6.13 -3.27
C LEU A 93 -2.16 -6.94 -4.30
N LYS A 94 -2.88 -7.96 -3.86
CA LYS A 94 -3.81 -8.75 -4.68
C LYS A 94 -5.02 -9.15 -3.85
N VAL A 95 -6.17 -9.24 -4.49
CA VAL A 95 -7.40 -9.77 -3.87
C VAL A 95 -7.53 -11.24 -4.21
N GLN A 96 -7.66 -12.08 -3.19
CA GLN A 96 -7.83 -13.53 -3.33
C GLN A 96 -9.18 -13.95 -2.74
N LYS A 97 -9.82 -14.93 -3.35
CA LYS A 97 -11.00 -15.56 -2.80
C LYS A 97 -10.56 -16.58 -1.74
N ARG A 98 -11.07 -16.45 -0.52
CA ARG A 98 -10.83 -17.38 0.58
C ARG A 98 -12.20 -17.81 1.12
N SER A 99 -12.57 -19.08 0.87
CA SER A 99 -13.92 -19.55 1.13
C SER A 99 -14.98 -18.65 0.46
N ASN A 100 -15.92 -18.08 1.18
CA ASN A 100 -16.99 -17.22 0.65
C ASN A 100 -16.66 -15.72 0.66
N LYS A 101 -15.42 -15.33 1.00
CA LYS A 101 -15.01 -13.92 1.12
C LYS A 101 -13.82 -13.61 0.23
N TYR A 102 -13.72 -12.35 -0.19
CA TYR A 102 -12.51 -11.82 -0.80
C TYR A 102 -11.65 -11.17 0.28
N VAL A 103 -10.38 -11.51 0.30
CA VAL A 103 -9.39 -10.95 1.23
C VAL A 103 -8.24 -10.33 0.46
N VAL A 104 -7.68 -9.25 0.99
CA VAL A 104 -6.48 -8.64 0.42
C VAL A 104 -5.28 -9.41 0.94
N LYS A 105 -4.44 -9.92 0.03
CA LYS A 105 -3.13 -10.46 0.34
C LYS A 105 -2.06 -9.46 -0.08
N SER A 106 -1.19 -9.09 0.85
CA SER A 106 -0.09 -8.17 0.62
C SER A 106 1.24 -8.83 0.95
N HIS A 107 2.22 -8.59 0.09
CA HIS A 107 3.60 -9.04 0.20
C HIS A 107 4.54 -7.86 0.03
N MET A 108 5.79 -8.04 0.37
CA MET A 108 6.88 -7.20 -0.14
C MET A 108 6.92 -7.31 -1.66
N CYS A 109 7.06 -6.19 -2.40
CA CYS A 109 7.19 -6.26 -3.85
C CYS A 109 8.54 -6.85 -4.25
N ASP A 110 8.63 -7.46 -5.44
CA ASP A 110 9.82 -8.20 -5.86
C ASP A 110 11.08 -7.34 -5.92
N LYS A 111 10.93 -6.07 -6.32
CA LYS A 111 12.04 -5.10 -6.34
C LYS A 111 12.53 -4.79 -4.93
N ALA A 112 11.60 -4.58 -3.99
CA ALA A 112 11.95 -4.32 -2.59
C ALA A 112 12.57 -5.56 -1.93
N TYR A 113 12.03 -6.74 -2.20
CA TYR A 113 12.58 -8.00 -1.71
C TYR A 113 14.05 -8.19 -2.12
N LYS A 114 14.36 -8.03 -3.41
CA LYS A 114 15.74 -8.12 -3.92
C LYS A 114 16.66 -7.08 -3.29
N LYS A 115 16.16 -5.86 -3.06
CA LYS A 115 16.93 -4.80 -2.40
C LYS A 115 17.23 -5.14 -0.95
N VAL A 116 16.25 -5.67 -0.22
CA VAL A 116 16.40 -6.10 1.18
C VAL A 116 17.37 -7.27 1.26
N GLN A 117 17.21 -8.29 0.41
CA GLN A 117 18.10 -9.44 0.35
C GLN A 117 19.55 -9.01 0.12
N LYS A 118 19.79 -8.17 -0.90
CA LYS A 118 21.12 -7.63 -1.18
C LYS A 118 21.71 -6.91 0.01
N LYS A 119 20.93 -6.03 0.66
CA LYS A 119 21.37 -5.26 1.83
C LYS A 119 21.75 -6.19 3.00
N LEU A 120 20.93 -7.17 3.31
CA LEU A 120 21.23 -8.14 4.37
C LEU A 120 22.49 -8.94 4.08
N THR A 121 22.66 -9.42 2.83
CA THR A 121 23.88 -10.13 2.41
C THR A 121 25.13 -9.24 2.52
N GLU A 122 25.05 -7.97 2.18
CA GLU A 122 26.14 -7.02 2.32
C GLU A 122 26.53 -6.80 3.79
N GLU A 123 25.54 -6.71 4.68
CA GLU A 123 25.80 -6.54 6.13
C GLU A 123 26.41 -7.81 6.74
N VAL A 124 25.98 -9.01 6.33
CA VAL A 124 26.60 -10.27 6.76
C VAL A 124 28.06 -10.36 6.31
N LYS A 125 28.36 -10.01 5.05
CA LYS A 125 29.74 -9.98 4.56
C LYS A 125 30.64 -9.04 5.35
N LYS A 126 30.13 -7.89 5.79
CA LYS A 126 30.89 -6.97 6.67
C LYS A 126 31.17 -7.58 8.03
N LEU A 127 30.24 -8.37 8.58
CA LEU A 127 30.44 -9.12 9.82
C LEU A 127 31.56 -10.17 9.67
N GLU A 128 31.57 -10.92 8.56
CA GLU A 128 32.57 -11.95 8.28
C GLU A 128 34.00 -11.37 8.12
N HIS A 129 34.11 -10.14 7.62
CA HIS A 129 35.39 -9.48 7.34
C HIS A 129 35.76 -8.40 8.38
N SER A 130 35.20 -8.49 9.59
CA SER A 130 35.51 -7.53 10.66
C SER A 130 36.97 -7.68 11.14
N ALA A 131 37.64 -6.56 11.38
CA ALA A 131 39.08 -6.55 11.70
C ALA A 131 39.40 -7.04 13.12
N ASP A 132 38.51 -6.81 14.07
CA ASP A 132 38.63 -7.18 15.48
C ASP A 132 37.27 -7.41 16.13
N ASP A 133 37.25 -7.90 17.36
CA ASP A 133 36.03 -8.21 18.12
C ASP A 133 35.17 -6.98 18.36
N LYS A 134 35.78 -5.80 18.55
CA LYS A 134 35.05 -4.56 18.75
C LYS A 134 34.36 -4.10 17.47
N ALA A 135 35.05 -4.19 16.33
CA ALA A 135 34.46 -3.90 15.02
C ALA A 135 33.31 -4.87 14.71
N GLN A 136 33.51 -6.17 15.00
CA GLN A 136 32.50 -7.19 14.82
C GLN A 136 31.26 -6.92 15.66
N PHE A 137 31.42 -6.55 16.94
CA PHE A 137 30.30 -6.19 17.80
C PHE A 137 29.52 -4.98 17.27
N MET A 138 30.21 -3.92 16.85
CA MET A 138 29.56 -2.74 16.26
C MET A 138 28.80 -3.08 14.97
N GLN A 139 29.39 -3.93 14.15
CA GLN A 139 28.76 -4.39 12.92
C GLN A 139 27.52 -5.28 13.20
N LEU A 140 27.57 -6.12 14.23
CA LEU A 140 26.41 -6.90 14.68
C LEU A 140 25.26 -6.00 15.15
N MET A 141 25.55 -4.95 15.89
CA MET A 141 24.55 -3.96 16.30
C MET A 141 23.93 -3.26 15.09
N THR A 142 24.75 -2.93 14.09
CA THR A 142 24.28 -2.34 12.83
C THR A 142 23.38 -3.29 12.05
N TYR A 143 23.78 -4.55 11.92
CA TYR A 143 22.97 -5.60 11.30
C TYR A 143 21.60 -5.75 11.98
N ASN A 144 21.59 -5.83 13.31
CA ASN A 144 20.35 -5.93 14.09
C ASN A 144 19.44 -4.72 13.89
N ALA A 145 20.00 -3.51 13.84
CA ALA A 145 19.22 -2.30 13.55
C ALA A 145 18.62 -2.30 12.16
N VAL A 146 19.36 -2.78 11.16
CA VAL A 146 18.86 -2.95 9.78
C VAL A 146 17.71 -3.96 9.72
N VAL A 147 17.87 -5.13 10.36
CA VAL A 147 16.82 -6.17 10.44
C VAL A 147 15.58 -5.62 11.14
N ALA A 148 15.73 -4.95 12.28
CA ALA A 148 14.62 -4.34 13.01
C ALA A 148 13.87 -3.30 12.17
N GLY A 149 14.59 -2.43 11.45
CA GLY A 149 13.99 -1.44 10.57
C GLY A 149 13.20 -2.05 9.40
N ILE A 150 13.73 -3.11 8.79
CA ILE A 150 13.03 -3.86 7.73
C ILE A 150 11.77 -4.50 8.30
N HIS A 151 11.86 -5.17 9.46
CA HIS A 151 10.72 -5.76 10.14
C HIS A 151 9.63 -4.73 10.44
N GLN A 152 10.01 -3.60 11.02
CA GLN A 152 9.08 -2.53 11.39
C GLN A 152 8.35 -1.96 10.16
N TYR A 153 9.04 -1.83 9.03
CA TYR A 153 8.42 -1.32 7.80
C TYR A 153 7.45 -2.31 7.16
N TYR A 154 7.82 -3.58 7.08
CA TYR A 154 7.05 -4.59 6.35
C TYR A 154 6.09 -5.41 7.23
N CYS A 155 6.08 -5.24 8.56
CA CYS A 155 5.20 -5.97 9.49
C CYS A 155 3.69 -5.81 9.18
N ILE A 156 3.30 -4.76 8.48
CA ILE A 156 1.91 -4.51 8.07
C ILE A 156 1.44 -5.39 6.90
N ALA A 157 2.36 -6.08 6.20
CA ALA A 157 2.00 -7.00 5.12
C ALA A 157 1.29 -8.24 5.68
N THR A 158 0.20 -8.67 5.05
CA THR A 158 -0.57 -9.84 5.50
C THR A 158 0.18 -11.16 5.36
N ALA A 159 1.18 -11.23 4.47
CA ALA A 159 2.02 -12.40 4.22
C ALA A 159 3.48 -12.17 4.65
N VAL A 160 3.68 -11.32 5.65
CA VAL A 160 5.02 -10.95 6.13
C VAL A 160 5.86 -12.15 6.55
N SER A 161 5.27 -13.13 7.24
CA SER A 161 5.98 -14.35 7.66
C SER A 161 6.49 -15.18 6.48
N GLU A 162 5.73 -15.24 5.37
CA GLU A 162 6.17 -15.93 4.15
C GLU A 162 7.37 -15.21 3.51
N ASP A 163 7.34 -13.88 3.50
CA ASP A 163 8.39 -13.06 2.87
C ASP A 163 9.68 -13.10 3.71
N PHE A 164 9.58 -12.98 5.03
CA PHE A 164 10.75 -13.07 5.90
C PHE A 164 11.30 -14.50 6.01
N GLY A 165 10.43 -15.52 6.02
CA GLY A 165 10.88 -16.90 5.94
C GLY A 165 11.78 -17.18 4.74
N LYS A 166 11.48 -16.59 3.57
CA LYS A 166 12.32 -16.72 2.36
C LYS A 166 13.61 -15.90 2.43
N LEU A 167 13.66 -14.84 3.23
CA LEU A 167 14.88 -14.04 3.40
C LEU A 167 15.87 -14.68 4.39
N ALA A 168 15.36 -15.55 5.29
CA ALA A 168 16.16 -16.23 6.29
C ALA A 168 16.91 -17.47 5.77
N TYR A 169 16.56 -17.94 4.56
CA TYR A 169 17.19 -19.07 3.85
C TYR A 169 17.92 -18.58 2.59
#